data_b905acbacbb136292f5e710880836202
#
_entry.id   b905acbacbb136292f5e710880836202
#
_cell.length_a   1.000
_cell.length_b   1.000
_cell.length_c   1.000
_cell.angle_alpha   90.00
_cell.angle_beta   90.00
_cell.angle_gamma   90.00
#
_symmetry.space_group_name_H-M   'P 1'
#
loop_
_entity.id
_entity.type
_entity.pdbx_description
1 polymer ?
#
loop_
_entity_poly.entity_id
_entity_poly.type
_entity_poly.pdbx_seq_one_letter_code
_entity_poly.pdbx_strand_id
1 'polypeptide(L)'
;MKQFNLDEYLKNPSKKVITRDGRNARIICTDAKNNYPIVALIEMPNGRERQPCGYKEDGTYIIGERLSCYDLFFAPEKHEGWLNIYRGESGFYLRGNPYKSKEEAEEVAKANYKNFCTTVKIEWEE
;
A
#
# COMPACT_ATOMS: atom_id res chain seq x y z
N MET A 1 -2.48 3.70 6.52
CA MET A 1 -1.51 4.52 5.74
C MET A 1 -0.22 4.67 6.52
N LYS A 2 0.88 4.59 5.84
CA LYS A 2 2.21 4.75 6.43
C LYS A 2 2.76 6.14 6.10
N GLN A 3 3.30 6.85 7.10
CA GLN A 3 3.88 8.17 6.89
C GLN A 3 5.00 8.11 5.84
N PHE A 4 5.06 9.12 4.97
CA PHE A 4 6.10 9.23 3.95
C PHE A 4 7.49 9.31 4.58
N ASN A 5 8.46 8.66 3.95
CA ASN A 5 9.86 8.72 4.32
C ASN A 5 10.69 8.80 3.03
N LEU A 6 11.56 9.79 2.93
CA LEU A 6 12.34 10.01 1.71
C LEU A 6 13.25 8.83 1.37
N ASP A 7 13.94 8.25 2.36
CA ASP A 7 14.84 7.12 2.11
C ASP A 7 14.08 5.91 1.56
N GLU A 8 12.92 5.62 2.12
CA GLU A 8 12.07 4.53 1.65
C GLU A 8 11.56 4.78 0.23
N TYR A 9 11.15 6.01 -0.05
CA TYR A 9 10.71 6.40 -1.39
C TYR A 9 11.84 6.24 -2.42
N LEU A 10 13.06 6.66 -2.09
CA LEU A 10 14.21 6.57 -2.99
C LEU A 10 14.59 5.11 -3.29
N LYS A 11 14.37 4.20 -2.33
CA LYS A 11 14.60 2.76 -2.53
C LYS A 11 13.55 2.13 -3.44
N ASN A 12 12.33 2.66 -3.45
CA ASN A 12 11.24 2.16 -4.28
C ASN A 12 10.36 3.31 -4.76
N PRO A 13 10.79 4.07 -5.79
CA PRO A 13 10.04 5.24 -6.27
C PRO A 13 8.73 4.89 -6.98
N SER A 14 8.44 3.62 -7.19
CA SER A 14 7.16 3.18 -7.74
C SER A 14 6.03 3.14 -6.70
N LYS A 15 6.35 3.30 -5.41
CA LYS A 15 5.32 3.37 -4.37
C LYS A 15 4.40 4.54 -4.60
N LYS A 16 3.10 4.27 -4.48
CA LYS A 16 2.09 5.32 -4.63
C LYS A 16 2.09 6.22 -3.41
N VAL A 17 2.15 7.53 -3.64
CA VAL A 17 2.12 8.55 -2.59
C VAL A 17 0.78 9.27 -2.65
N ILE A 18 0.18 9.48 -1.49
CA ILE A 18 -1.08 10.18 -1.33
C ILE A 18 -0.98 11.23 -0.24
N THR A 19 -1.90 12.17 -0.23
CA THR A 19 -2.05 13.13 0.86
C THR A 19 -2.83 12.48 2.01
N ARG A 20 -2.82 13.14 3.19
CA ARG A 20 -3.59 12.69 4.35
C ARG A 20 -5.06 12.49 4.02
N ASP A 21 -5.63 13.34 3.16
CA ASP A 21 -7.03 13.25 2.74
C ASP A 21 -7.26 12.36 1.50
N GLY A 22 -6.25 11.59 1.10
CA GLY A 22 -6.39 10.54 0.08
C GLY A 22 -6.22 10.97 -1.36
N ARG A 23 -5.77 12.22 -1.63
CA ARG A 23 -5.52 12.68 -3.00
C ARG A 23 -4.17 12.17 -3.51
N ASN A 24 -4.08 11.92 -4.82
CA ASN A 24 -2.83 11.49 -5.43
C ASN A 24 -1.79 12.61 -5.37
N ALA A 25 -0.55 12.24 -5.04
CA ALA A 25 0.59 13.15 -5.05
C ALA A 25 1.64 12.63 -6.01
N ARG A 26 2.11 13.50 -6.90
CA ARG A 26 3.17 13.16 -7.85
C ARG A 26 4.43 13.91 -7.45
N ILE A 27 5.46 13.18 -7.05
CA ILE A 27 6.73 13.75 -6.62
C ILE A 27 7.56 14.09 -7.85
N ILE A 28 7.95 15.36 -7.97
CA ILE A 28 8.73 15.87 -9.09
C ILE A 28 10.16 16.25 -8.73
N CYS A 29 10.47 16.36 -7.43
CA CYS A 29 11.81 16.67 -6.95
C CYS A 29 11.99 16.07 -5.57
N THR A 30 13.18 15.55 -5.28
CA THR A 30 13.53 14.96 -3.99
C THR A 30 14.80 15.56 -3.37
N ASP A 31 15.44 16.47 -4.08
CA ASP A 31 16.76 17.01 -3.71
C ASP A 31 16.84 18.53 -3.80
N ALA A 32 15.73 19.23 -3.61
CA ALA A 32 15.73 20.68 -3.58
C ALA A 32 16.65 21.17 -2.46
N LYS A 33 17.48 22.16 -2.78
CA LYS A 33 18.50 22.67 -1.84
C LYS A 33 17.93 23.73 -0.91
N ASN A 34 16.99 23.32 -0.07
CA ASN A 34 16.37 24.15 0.96
C ASN A 34 15.82 23.23 2.06
N ASN A 35 15.09 23.81 3.03
CA ASN A 35 14.50 23.04 4.14
C ASN A 35 13.36 22.11 3.70
N TYR A 36 12.94 22.19 2.43
CA TYR A 36 11.83 21.43 1.87
C TYR A 36 12.29 20.72 0.61
N PRO A 37 13.10 19.65 0.76
CA PRO A 37 13.76 19.02 -0.38
C PRO A 37 12.79 18.30 -1.32
N ILE A 38 11.59 17.98 -0.86
CA ILE A 38 10.59 17.26 -1.66
C ILE A 38 9.61 18.25 -2.25
N VAL A 39 9.40 18.17 -3.57
CA VAL A 39 8.39 18.97 -4.28
C VAL A 39 7.40 18.02 -4.94
N ALA A 40 6.13 18.24 -4.72
CA ALA A 40 5.07 17.39 -5.26
C ALA A 40 3.93 18.21 -5.85
N LEU A 41 3.26 17.60 -6.84
CA LEU A 41 2.03 18.11 -7.42
C LEU A 41 0.86 17.28 -6.88
N ILE A 42 -0.13 17.96 -6.31
CA ILE A 42 -1.27 17.32 -5.67
C ILE A 42 -2.48 17.38 -6.60
N GLU A 43 -3.09 16.24 -6.85
CA GLU A 43 -4.30 16.14 -7.66
C GLU A 43 -5.48 16.81 -6.96
N MET A 44 -6.19 17.66 -7.69
CA MET A 44 -7.36 18.37 -7.22
C MET A 44 -8.63 17.64 -7.67
N PRO A 45 -9.81 17.91 -7.03
CA PRO A 45 -11.06 17.23 -7.40
C PRO A 45 -11.48 17.37 -8.86
N ASN A 46 -11.01 18.43 -9.55
CA ASN A 46 -11.30 18.64 -10.97
C ASN A 46 -10.35 17.87 -11.92
N GLY A 47 -9.47 17.00 -11.37
CA GLY A 47 -8.48 16.25 -12.12
C GLY A 47 -7.22 17.02 -12.49
N ARG A 48 -7.16 18.31 -12.19
CA ARG A 48 -5.95 19.13 -12.39
C ARG A 48 -5.01 19.00 -11.20
N GLU A 49 -3.74 19.32 -11.42
CA GLU A 49 -2.76 19.36 -10.36
C GLU A 49 -2.63 20.78 -9.81
N ARG A 50 -2.48 20.87 -8.49
CA ARG A 50 -2.20 22.13 -7.81
C ARG A 50 -0.77 22.58 -8.13
N GLN A 51 -0.47 23.86 -7.88
CA GLN A 51 0.89 24.38 -7.96
C GLN A 51 1.83 23.56 -7.08
N PRO A 52 3.12 23.48 -7.44
CA PRO A 52 4.09 22.67 -6.67
C PRO A 52 4.10 23.01 -5.18
N CYS A 53 4.05 21.98 -4.35
CA CYS A 53 4.11 22.09 -2.89
C CYS A 53 5.42 21.52 -2.38
N GLY A 54 6.05 22.22 -1.42
CA GLY A 54 7.28 21.77 -0.78
C GLY A 54 7.02 21.00 0.50
N TYR A 55 7.83 19.98 0.76
CA TYR A 55 7.68 19.08 1.90
C TYR A 55 9.02 18.79 2.56
N LYS A 56 8.99 18.52 3.85
CA LYS A 56 10.14 17.98 4.57
C LYS A 56 10.37 16.52 4.20
N GLU A 57 11.52 15.97 4.58
CA GLU A 57 11.89 14.56 4.29
C GLU A 57 10.89 13.54 4.84
N ASP A 58 10.17 13.87 5.89
CA ASP A 58 9.13 13.04 6.49
C ASP A 58 7.74 13.22 5.85
N GLY A 59 7.65 14.03 4.78
CA GLY A 59 6.40 14.27 4.08
C GLY A 59 5.50 15.32 4.71
N THR A 60 5.96 16.03 5.76
CA THR A 60 5.14 17.08 6.37
C THR A 60 5.14 18.36 5.53
N TYR A 61 3.94 18.94 5.39
CA TYR A 61 3.73 20.18 4.66
C TYR A 61 4.19 21.40 5.48
N ILE A 62 4.59 22.44 4.78
CA ILE A 62 5.36 23.58 5.29
C ILE A 62 4.67 24.43 6.36
N ILE A 63 3.39 24.39 6.52
CA ILE A 63 2.66 25.40 7.31
C ILE A 63 2.52 25.02 8.77
N GLY A 64 3.47 25.49 9.61
CA GLY A 64 3.34 25.49 11.06
C GLY A 64 3.49 24.11 11.72
N GLU A 65 3.16 24.05 13.01
CA GLU A 65 3.24 22.83 13.82
C GLU A 65 2.00 21.94 13.71
N ARG A 66 1.03 22.35 12.89
CA ARG A 66 -0.26 21.63 12.78
C ARG A 66 -0.20 20.56 11.69
N LEU A 67 -0.90 19.46 11.93
CA LEU A 67 -1.14 18.45 10.93
C LEU A 67 -1.89 19.07 9.73
N SER A 68 -1.42 18.75 8.53
CA SER A 68 -2.02 19.26 7.29
C SER A 68 -2.68 18.13 6.51
N CYS A 69 -3.79 18.45 5.85
CA CYS A 69 -4.40 17.51 4.90
C CYS A 69 -3.50 17.25 3.70
N TYR A 70 -2.50 18.10 3.46
CA TYR A 70 -1.51 17.93 2.39
C TYR A 70 -0.33 17.04 2.78
N ASP A 71 -0.16 16.69 4.06
CA ASP A 71 0.93 15.81 4.47
C ASP A 71 0.94 14.52 3.65
N LEU A 72 2.14 14.07 3.28
CA LEU A 72 2.32 12.91 2.41
C LEU A 72 2.36 11.60 3.19
N PHE A 73 1.78 10.58 2.58
CA PHE A 73 1.77 9.20 3.09
C PHE A 73 1.99 8.22 1.93
N PHE A 74 2.46 7.03 2.24
CA PHE A 74 2.40 5.93 1.29
C PHE A 74 0.98 5.36 1.30
N ALA A 75 0.43 5.14 0.09
CA ALA A 75 -0.88 4.49 -0.03
C ALA A 75 -0.79 3.05 0.49
N PRO A 76 -1.87 2.53 1.11
CA PRO A 76 -1.92 1.12 1.47
C PRO A 76 -1.74 0.25 0.24
N GLU A 77 -0.88 -0.77 0.33
CA GLU A 77 -0.73 -1.75 -0.74
C GLU A 77 -1.82 -2.80 -0.61
N LYS A 78 -2.44 -3.13 -1.75
CA LYS A 78 -3.41 -4.21 -1.81
C LYS A 78 -2.70 -5.51 -2.08
N HIS A 79 -2.97 -6.48 -1.24
CA HIS A 79 -2.44 -7.83 -1.36
C HIS A 79 -3.59 -8.79 -1.56
N GLU A 80 -3.31 -9.88 -2.29
CA GLU A 80 -4.26 -10.95 -2.47
C GLU A 80 -3.57 -12.30 -2.34
N GLY A 81 -4.34 -13.31 -1.98
CA GLY A 81 -3.83 -14.66 -1.87
C GLY A 81 -4.98 -15.67 -1.86
N TRP A 82 -4.63 -16.92 -1.96
CA TRP A 82 -5.60 -18.02 -1.94
C TRP A 82 -5.28 -18.97 -0.82
N LEU A 83 -6.31 -19.37 -0.08
CA LEU A 83 -6.20 -20.31 1.03
C LEU A 83 -7.07 -21.54 0.75
N ASN A 84 -6.55 -22.70 1.13
CA ASN A 84 -7.32 -23.94 1.10
C ASN A 84 -7.99 -24.15 2.45
N ILE A 85 -9.27 -24.47 2.42
CA ILE A 85 -10.05 -24.82 3.60
C ILE A 85 -10.22 -26.33 3.66
N TYR A 86 -9.90 -26.91 4.83
CA TYR A 86 -9.99 -28.34 5.09
C TYR A 86 -11.01 -28.59 6.20
N ARG A 87 -11.59 -29.78 6.19
CA ARG A 87 -12.54 -30.20 7.24
C ARG A 87 -11.86 -31.15 8.21
N GLY A 88 -11.89 -30.84 9.49
CA GLY A 88 -11.40 -31.67 10.57
C GLY A 88 -12.51 -32.10 11.50
N GLU A 89 -12.16 -32.85 12.54
CA GLU A 89 -13.12 -33.32 13.54
C GLU A 89 -13.78 -32.17 14.30
N SER A 90 -13.04 -31.10 14.53
CA SER A 90 -13.52 -29.92 15.27
C SER A 90 -14.14 -28.85 14.36
N GLY A 91 -14.26 -29.10 13.07
CA GLY A 91 -14.78 -28.15 12.08
C GLY A 91 -13.77 -27.85 10.98
N PHE A 92 -13.90 -26.68 10.39
CA PHE A 92 -13.03 -26.26 9.30
C PHE A 92 -11.74 -25.63 9.81
N TYR A 93 -10.65 -25.81 9.06
CA TYR A 93 -9.38 -25.18 9.38
C TYR A 93 -8.62 -24.76 8.11
N LEU A 94 -7.74 -23.76 8.27
CA LEU A 94 -6.81 -23.28 7.25
C LEU A 94 -5.44 -23.90 7.48
N ARG A 95 -4.72 -24.16 6.40
CA ARG A 95 -3.39 -24.75 6.50
C ARG A 95 -2.40 -23.98 5.64
N GLY A 96 -1.28 -23.61 6.28
CA GLY A 96 -0.18 -22.91 5.63
C GLY A 96 -0.43 -21.42 5.38
N ASN A 97 0.46 -20.82 4.63
CA ASN A 97 0.40 -19.43 4.22
C ASN A 97 -0.43 -19.27 2.94
N PRO A 98 -0.93 -18.06 2.65
CA PRO A 98 -1.63 -17.83 1.40
C PRO A 98 -0.77 -18.15 0.18
N TYR A 99 -1.37 -18.78 -0.81
CA TYR A 99 -0.73 -19.06 -2.09
C TYR A 99 -0.88 -17.86 -3.03
N LYS A 100 0.06 -17.70 -3.94
CA LYS A 100 0.10 -16.56 -4.87
C LYS A 100 -0.95 -16.65 -5.99
N SER A 101 -1.41 -17.86 -6.30
CA SER A 101 -2.41 -18.08 -7.33
C SER A 101 -3.39 -19.17 -6.92
N LYS A 102 -4.57 -19.14 -7.52
CA LYS A 102 -5.58 -20.17 -7.32
C LYS A 102 -5.08 -21.53 -7.78
N GLU A 103 -4.38 -21.56 -8.90
CA GLU A 103 -3.83 -22.79 -9.50
C GLU A 103 -2.82 -23.44 -8.55
N GLU A 104 -1.94 -22.67 -7.95
CA GLU A 104 -0.97 -23.16 -6.95
C GLU A 104 -1.67 -23.76 -5.74
N ALA A 105 -2.68 -23.06 -5.22
CA ALA A 105 -3.48 -23.55 -4.09
C ALA A 105 -4.18 -24.87 -4.44
N GLU A 106 -4.78 -24.97 -5.61
CA GLU A 106 -5.45 -26.18 -6.07
C GLU A 106 -4.50 -27.35 -6.27
N GLU A 107 -3.27 -27.10 -6.77
CA GLU A 107 -2.25 -28.15 -6.91
C GLU A 107 -1.85 -28.74 -5.55
N VAL A 108 -1.66 -27.88 -4.55
CA VAL A 108 -1.36 -28.35 -3.19
C VAL A 108 -2.54 -29.12 -2.61
N ALA A 109 -3.78 -28.68 -2.86
CA ALA A 109 -4.98 -29.39 -2.44
C ALA A 109 -5.08 -30.77 -3.06
N LYS A 110 -4.72 -30.92 -4.34
CA LYS A 110 -4.69 -32.23 -5.02
C LYS A 110 -3.70 -33.20 -4.40
N ALA A 111 -2.53 -32.68 -3.95
CA ALA A 111 -1.53 -33.48 -3.28
C ALA A 111 -1.95 -33.93 -1.87
N ASN A 112 -2.84 -33.16 -1.24
CA ASN A 112 -3.33 -33.39 0.13
C ASN A 112 -4.86 -33.42 0.17
N TYR A 113 -5.47 -34.07 -0.79
CA TYR A 113 -6.91 -34.01 -1.02
C TYR A 113 -7.80 -34.51 0.14
N LYS A 114 -7.23 -35.27 1.05
CA LYS A 114 -7.97 -35.76 2.21
C LYS A 114 -8.42 -34.57 3.06
N ASN A 115 -9.72 -34.47 3.29
CA ASN A 115 -10.36 -33.41 4.06
C ASN A 115 -10.40 -32.03 3.35
N PHE A 116 -9.93 -31.93 2.12
CA PHE A 116 -10.03 -30.68 1.36
C PHE A 116 -11.48 -30.34 1.04
N CYS A 117 -11.87 -29.08 1.27
CA CYS A 117 -13.21 -28.58 0.98
C CYS A 117 -13.23 -27.60 -0.19
N THR A 118 -12.47 -26.52 -0.09
CA THR A 118 -12.50 -25.45 -1.09
C THR A 118 -11.29 -24.54 -0.99
N THR A 119 -11.05 -23.78 -2.06
CA THR A 119 -10.05 -22.73 -2.10
C THR A 119 -10.77 -21.38 -2.11
N VAL A 120 -10.35 -20.46 -1.25
CA VAL A 120 -10.94 -19.13 -1.14
C VAL A 120 -9.89 -18.06 -1.42
N LYS A 121 -10.34 -16.98 -2.08
CA LYS A 121 -9.50 -15.80 -2.28
C LYS A 121 -9.63 -14.88 -1.08
N ILE A 122 -8.50 -14.36 -0.61
CA ILE A 122 -8.46 -13.35 0.44
C ILE A 122 -7.77 -12.10 -0.09
N GLU A 123 -8.21 -10.95 0.39
CA GLU A 123 -7.62 -9.66 0.05
C GLU A 123 -7.39 -8.88 1.34
N TRP A 124 -6.26 -8.17 1.40
CA TRP A 124 -5.96 -7.31 2.56
C TRP A 124 -5.11 -6.13 2.14
N GLU A 125 -5.07 -5.11 3.00
CA GLU A 125 -4.26 -3.91 2.81
C GLU A 125 -3.27 -3.76 3.96
N GLU A 126 -2.03 -3.36 3.63
CA GLU A 126 -1.03 -2.98 4.62
C GLU A 126 -0.20 -1.76 4.22
#